data_7d2fee66df0289b5334027c19e6bfa38
#
_entry.id   7d2fee66df0289b5334027c19e6bfa38
#
_cell.length_a   1.000
_cell.length_b   1.000
_cell.length_c   1.000
_cell.angle_alpha   90.00
_cell.angle_beta   90.00
_cell.angle_gamma   90.00
#
_symmetry.space_group_name_H-M   'P 1'
#
loop_
_entity.id
_entity.type
_entity.pdbx_description
1 polymer ?
#
loop_
_entity_poly.entity_id
_entity_poly.type
_entity_poly.pdbx_seq_one_letter_code
_entity_poly.pdbx_strand_id
1 'polypeptide(L)'
;MTIGVIDQRGLGRWMSATGHSRLTHALSDIGRPVATTRRIALFSTSNVAGTSTLAHLVAATLARHRAGRVLLTASTLTSDAIKAYARPSEDELNPLPVEDHDRLTKLGHIWLGTPEVNDRFFDVHIVD
;
A
#
# COMPACT_ATOMS: atom_id res chain seq x y z
N MET A 1 -24.84 7.93 18.74
CA MET A 1 -23.83 7.00 18.18
C MET A 1 -23.15 6.31 19.35
N THR A 2 -23.49 5.07 19.58
CA THR A 2 -22.89 4.30 20.67
C THR A 2 -21.52 3.82 20.18
N ILE A 3 -20.46 4.37 20.74
CA ILE A 3 -19.13 3.79 20.57
C ILE A 3 -19.19 2.46 21.31
N GLY A 4 -19.25 1.36 20.54
CA GLY A 4 -19.19 0.03 21.11
C GLY A 4 -17.93 -0.06 21.96
N VAL A 5 -18.10 -0.28 23.25
CA VAL A 5 -16.99 -0.66 24.13
C VAL A 5 -16.37 -1.89 23.49
N ILE A 6 -15.14 -1.76 23.00
CA ILE A 6 -14.38 -2.91 22.53
C ILE A 6 -14.23 -3.79 23.77
N ASP A 7 -14.98 -4.88 23.79
CA ASP A 7 -14.93 -5.83 24.88
C ASP A 7 -13.47 -6.31 24.99
N GLN A 8 -12.81 -5.98 26.08
CA GLN A 8 -11.43 -6.40 26.33
C GLN A 8 -11.26 -7.93 26.28
N ARG A 9 -12.36 -8.68 26.43
CA ARG A 9 -12.39 -10.12 26.23
C ARG A 9 -12.21 -10.51 24.75
N GLY A 10 -12.59 -9.64 23.80
CA GLY A 10 -12.32 -9.84 22.38
C GLY A 10 -10.84 -9.72 22.02
N LEU A 11 -10.15 -8.74 22.59
CA LEU A 11 -8.71 -8.55 22.38
C LEU A 11 -7.87 -9.72 22.94
N GLY A 12 -8.24 -10.25 24.11
CA GLY A 12 -7.58 -11.42 24.69
C GLY A 12 -7.72 -12.69 23.83
N ARG A 13 -8.81 -12.80 23.08
CA ARG A 13 -9.05 -13.93 22.17
C ARG A 13 -8.24 -13.83 20.88
N TRP A 14 -7.92 -12.63 20.42
CA TRP A 14 -7.01 -12.40 19.30
C TRP A 14 -5.55 -12.65 19.65
N MET A 15 -5.19 -12.50 20.91
CA MET A 15 -3.85 -12.77 21.44
C MET A 15 -3.68 -14.22 21.90
N SER A 16 -4.66 -15.11 21.68
CA SER A 16 -4.50 -16.54 21.90
C SER A 16 -3.41 -17.11 20.98
N ALA A 17 -2.74 -18.19 21.39
CA ALA A 17 -1.70 -18.84 20.59
C ALA A 17 -2.17 -19.14 19.15
N THR A 18 -3.45 -19.44 18.95
CA THR A 18 -4.06 -19.68 17.64
C THR A 18 -4.16 -18.41 16.80
N GLY A 19 -4.48 -17.26 17.41
CA GLY A 19 -4.51 -15.97 16.73
C GLY A 19 -3.12 -15.51 16.30
N HIS A 20 -2.13 -15.74 17.14
CA HIS A 20 -0.73 -15.42 16.84
C HIS A 20 -0.20 -16.26 15.66
N SER A 21 -0.49 -17.55 15.66
CA SER A 21 -0.14 -18.45 14.54
C SER A 21 -0.78 -18.02 13.23
N ARG A 22 -2.08 -17.66 13.24
CA ARG A 22 -2.76 -17.15 12.04
C ARG A 22 -2.16 -15.85 11.51
N LEU A 23 -1.81 -14.93 12.39
CA LEU A 23 -1.15 -13.68 12.02
C LEU A 23 0.22 -13.94 11.39
N THR A 24 1.01 -14.81 12.01
CA THR A 24 2.33 -15.18 11.49
C THR A 24 2.24 -15.83 10.10
N HIS A 25 1.28 -16.72 9.89
CA HIS A 25 1.03 -17.30 8.58
C HIS A 25 0.60 -16.25 7.55
N ALA A 26 -0.33 -15.35 7.91
CA ALA A 26 -0.77 -14.28 7.02
C ALA A 26 0.38 -13.34 6.63
N LEU A 27 1.25 -12.97 7.56
CA LEU A 27 2.43 -12.16 7.28
C LEU A 27 3.44 -12.89 6.39
N SER A 28 3.63 -14.19 6.60
CA SER A 28 4.46 -15.03 5.73
C SER A 28 3.90 -15.09 4.30
N ASP A 29 2.59 -15.24 4.15
CA ASP A 29 1.94 -15.28 2.84
C ASP A 29 2.02 -13.93 2.12
N ILE A 30 1.90 -12.81 2.84
CA ILE A 30 2.11 -11.46 2.30
C ILE A 30 3.52 -11.30 1.73
N GLY A 31 4.53 -11.88 2.36
CA GLY A 31 5.93 -11.80 1.93
C GLY A 31 6.28 -12.64 0.70
N ARG A 32 5.41 -13.54 0.24
CA ARG A 32 5.71 -14.41 -0.90
C ARG A 32 5.88 -13.62 -2.21
N PRO A 33 6.88 -13.96 -3.03
CA PRO A 33 7.02 -13.40 -4.36
C PRO A 33 5.78 -13.68 -5.21
N VAL A 34 5.42 -12.71 -6.04
CA VAL A 34 4.32 -12.86 -7.02
C VAL A 34 4.91 -12.78 -8.43
N ALA A 35 4.44 -13.64 -9.32
CA ALA A 35 4.91 -13.68 -10.70
C ALA A 35 4.37 -12.53 -11.55
N THR A 36 3.25 -11.93 -11.13
CA THR A 36 2.60 -10.83 -11.84
C THR A 36 2.11 -9.79 -10.83
N THR A 37 2.00 -8.54 -11.27
CA THR A 37 1.44 -7.45 -10.47
C THR A 37 0.04 -7.80 -9.98
N ARG A 38 -0.20 -7.63 -8.69
CA ARG A 38 -1.51 -7.78 -8.07
C ARG A 38 -2.11 -6.40 -7.85
N ARG A 39 -3.31 -6.18 -8.37
CA ARG A 39 -4.05 -4.93 -8.19
C ARG A 39 -5.09 -5.08 -7.09
N ILE A 40 -5.12 -4.09 -6.20
CA ILE A 40 -6.12 -3.97 -5.13
C ILE A 40 -6.76 -2.60 -5.29
N ALA A 41 -8.03 -2.55 -5.62
CA ALA A 41 -8.78 -1.31 -5.70
C ALA A 41 -9.62 -1.15 -4.42
N LEU A 42 -9.57 0.04 -3.85
CA LEU A 42 -10.36 0.43 -2.69
C LEU A 42 -11.37 1.48 -3.11
N PHE A 43 -12.63 1.22 -2.84
CA PHE A 43 -13.69 2.19 -3.10
C PHE A 43 -14.54 2.42 -1.87
N SER A 44 -15.12 3.59 -1.84
CA SER A 44 -16.09 3.97 -0.84
C SER A 44 -17.41 4.32 -1.50
N THR A 45 -18.50 4.00 -0.81
CA THR A 45 -19.85 4.44 -1.18
C THR A 45 -20.19 5.83 -0.63
N SER A 46 -19.30 6.41 0.18
CA SER A 46 -19.49 7.75 0.75
C SER A 46 -18.17 8.55 0.71
N ASN A 47 -18.28 9.86 0.60
CA ASN A 47 -17.13 10.78 0.48
C ASN A 47 -16.29 10.93 1.77
N VAL A 48 -16.71 10.33 2.88
CA VAL A 48 -16.08 10.49 4.21
C VAL A 48 -15.63 9.16 4.83
N ALA A 49 -15.41 8.13 4.04
CA ALA A 49 -15.19 6.79 4.58
C ALA A 49 -13.75 6.45 4.98
N GLY A 50 -12.79 7.39 4.86
CA GLY A 50 -11.38 7.13 5.18
C GLY A 50 -10.72 6.11 4.24
N THR A 51 -11.20 5.98 3.00
CA THR A 51 -10.68 5.03 2.00
C THR A 51 -9.22 5.31 1.70
N SER A 52 -8.83 6.56 1.54
CA SER A 52 -7.43 6.96 1.31
C SER A 52 -6.53 6.61 2.49
N THR A 53 -7.00 6.78 3.71
CA THR A 53 -6.27 6.36 4.92
C THR A 53 -6.09 4.85 4.94
N LEU A 54 -7.12 4.09 4.62
CA LEU A 54 -7.04 2.63 4.52
C LEU A 54 -6.08 2.19 3.42
N ALA A 55 -6.11 2.84 2.26
CA ALA A 55 -5.20 2.57 1.15
C ALA A 55 -3.74 2.75 1.57
N HIS A 56 -3.43 3.85 2.27
CA HIS A 56 -2.11 4.08 2.83
C HIS A 56 -1.69 3.03 3.85
N LEU A 57 -2.58 2.65 4.77
CA LEU A 57 -2.29 1.63 5.77
C LEU A 57 -2.03 0.25 5.14
N VAL A 58 -2.82 -0.12 4.15
CA VAL A 58 -2.62 -1.38 3.40
C VAL A 58 -1.29 -1.33 2.65
N ALA A 59 -1.01 -0.24 1.95
CA ALA A 59 0.25 -0.06 1.23
C ALA A 59 1.46 -0.12 2.17
N ALA A 60 1.41 0.56 3.31
CA ALA A 60 2.48 0.56 4.31
C ALA A 60 2.72 -0.83 4.89
N THR A 61 1.66 -1.57 5.19
CA THR A 61 1.75 -2.93 5.71
C THR A 61 2.39 -3.87 4.69
N LEU A 62 1.92 -3.83 3.45
CA LEU A 62 2.49 -4.63 2.37
C LEU A 62 3.95 -4.28 2.09
N ALA A 63 4.30 -3.00 2.05
CA ALA A 63 5.65 -2.54 1.80
C ALA A 63 6.65 -2.96 2.89
N ARG A 64 6.20 -3.05 4.14
CA ARG A 64 7.04 -3.53 5.27
C ARG A 64 7.32 -5.02 5.22
N HIS A 65 6.38 -5.81 4.74
CA HIS A 65 6.44 -7.27 4.80
C HIS A 65 6.80 -7.92 3.45
N ARG A 66 6.98 -7.12 2.40
CA ARG A 66 7.38 -7.60 1.07
C ARG A 66 8.74 -7.06 0.67
N ALA A 67 9.51 -7.90 0.02
CA ALA A 67 10.77 -7.48 -0.60
C ALA A 67 10.54 -6.71 -1.92
N GLY A 68 9.39 -6.89 -2.55
CA GLY A 68 9.03 -6.26 -3.81
C GLY A 68 8.50 -4.83 -3.65
N ARG A 69 8.32 -4.16 -4.77
CA ARG A 69 7.80 -2.79 -4.81
C ARG A 69 6.30 -2.74 -4.68
N VAL A 70 5.80 -1.84 -3.83
CA VAL A 70 4.36 -1.56 -3.67
C VAL A 70 4.08 -0.16 -4.21
N LEU A 71 3.16 -0.08 -5.17
CA LEU A 71 2.70 1.17 -5.79
C LEU A 71 1.34 1.54 -5.22
N LEU A 72 1.18 2.80 -4.83
CA LEU A 72 -0.10 3.42 -4.50
C LEU A 72 -0.39 4.52 -5.52
N THR A 73 -1.49 4.43 -6.21
CA THR A 73 -1.99 5.49 -7.09
C THR A 73 -3.34 5.99 -6.60
N ALA A 74 -3.59 7.27 -6.80
CA ALA A 74 -4.86 7.89 -6.52
C ALA A 74 -5.13 8.98 -7.57
N SER A 75 -6.40 9.25 -7.84
CA SER A 75 -6.80 10.32 -8.78
C SER A 75 -6.33 11.71 -8.33
N THR A 76 -6.10 11.90 -7.03
CA THR A 76 -5.57 13.12 -6.44
C THR A 76 -4.04 13.25 -6.55
N LEU A 77 -3.33 12.18 -6.87
CA LEU A 77 -1.88 12.17 -7.10
C LEU A 77 -1.58 12.60 -8.53
N THR A 78 -1.55 13.90 -8.76
CA THR A 78 -1.13 14.50 -10.02
C THR A 78 0.40 14.63 -10.09
N SER A 79 0.94 14.88 -11.28
CA SER A 79 2.39 15.11 -11.44
C SER A 79 2.87 16.30 -10.58
N ASP A 80 2.07 17.32 -10.41
CA ASP A 80 2.42 18.47 -9.56
C ASP A 80 2.40 18.10 -8.07
N ALA A 81 1.45 17.29 -7.63
CA ALA A 81 1.43 16.76 -6.26
C ALA A 81 2.65 15.86 -6.00
N ILE A 82 3.02 15.01 -6.95
CA ILE A 82 4.20 14.14 -6.87
C ILE A 82 5.49 14.95 -6.71
N LYS A 83 5.64 16.06 -7.43
CA LYS A 83 6.82 16.93 -7.33
C LYS A 83 6.99 17.60 -5.97
N ALA A 84 5.92 17.68 -5.17
CA ALA A 84 5.99 18.21 -3.81
C ALA A 84 6.66 17.25 -2.81
N TYR A 85 6.80 15.98 -3.17
CA TYR A 85 7.50 14.98 -2.36
C TYR A 85 9.00 14.94 -2.71
N ALA A 86 9.80 14.38 -1.80
CA ALA A 86 11.21 14.14 -2.06
C ALA A 86 11.38 13.17 -3.25
N ARG A 87 12.22 13.57 -4.21
CA ARG A 87 12.47 12.74 -5.38
C ARG A 87 13.28 11.49 -5.00
N PRO A 88 12.94 10.31 -5.52
CA PRO A 88 13.74 9.11 -5.35
C PRO A 88 15.14 9.30 -5.95
N SER A 89 16.12 8.55 -5.46
CA SER A 89 17.47 8.54 -6.05
C SER A 89 17.46 7.96 -7.47
N GLU A 90 18.47 8.32 -8.25
CA GLU A 90 18.62 7.77 -9.62
C GLU A 90 18.70 6.25 -9.62
N ASP A 91 19.39 5.67 -8.63
CA ASP A 91 19.51 4.22 -8.49
C ASP A 91 18.17 3.53 -8.26
N GLU A 92 17.28 4.18 -7.52
CA GLU A 92 15.92 3.67 -7.29
C GLU A 92 15.04 3.78 -8.53
N LEU A 93 15.26 4.81 -9.35
CA LEU A 93 14.50 5.05 -10.58
C LEU A 93 15.00 4.23 -11.76
N ASN A 94 16.29 3.92 -11.81
CA ASN A 94 16.92 3.22 -12.92
C ASN A 94 16.20 1.95 -13.43
N PRO A 95 15.67 1.08 -12.58
CA PRO A 95 14.97 -0.10 -13.06
C PRO A 95 13.57 0.20 -13.59
N LEU A 96 13.11 1.45 -13.50
CA LEU A 96 11.75 1.85 -13.90
C LEU A 96 11.79 2.57 -15.25
N PRO A 97 10.69 2.56 -16.04
CA PRO A 97 10.60 3.26 -17.31
C PRO A 97 10.89 4.76 -17.13
N VAL A 98 11.68 5.33 -18.03
CA VAL A 98 12.06 6.76 -17.99
C VAL A 98 10.85 7.68 -18.07
N GLU A 99 9.85 7.29 -18.85
CA GLU A 99 8.58 8.03 -18.98
C GLU A 99 7.80 8.15 -17.66
N ASP A 100 8.05 7.25 -16.71
CA ASP A 100 7.37 7.24 -15.42
C ASP A 100 8.14 7.97 -14.32
N HIS A 101 9.40 8.36 -14.55
CA HIS A 101 10.25 8.97 -13.52
C HIS A 101 9.65 10.25 -12.93
N ASP A 102 8.99 11.07 -13.74
CA ASP A 102 8.34 12.30 -13.27
C ASP A 102 6.95 12.09 -12.65
N ARG A 103 6.44 10.86 -12.74
CA ARG A 103 5.14 10.44 -12.24
C ARG A 103 5.23 9.61 -10.97
N LEU A 104 6.43 9.37 -10.47
CA LEU A 104 6.72 8.52 -9.32
C LEU A 104 7.49 9.27 -8.25
N THR A 105 7.15 8.97 -7.01
CA THR A 105 7.94 9.37 -5.84
C THR A 105 7.88 8.28 -4.77
N LYS A 106 8.59 8.46 -3.67
CA LYS A 106 8.55 7.53 -2.55
C LYS A 106 8.14 8.23 -1.26
N LEU A 107 7.31 7.56 -0.48
CA LEU A 107 7.03 7.89 0.90
C LEU A 107 7.41 6.69 1.77
N GLY A 108 8.59 6.73 2.40
CA GLY A 108 9.15 5.57 3.07
C GLY A 108 9.42 4.42 2.07
N HIS A 109 8.76 3.29 2.27
CA HIS A 109 8.86 2.12 1.39
C HIS A 109 7.76 2.04 0.32
N ILE A 110 6.80 2.95 0.35
CA ILE A 110 5.69 2.99 -0.61
C ILE A 110 6.09 3.85 -1.80
N TRP A 111 5.87 3.35 -3.00
CA TRP A 111 5.91 4.13 -4.21
C TRP A 111 4.56 4.82 -4.41
N LEU A 112 4.60 6.14 -4.59
CA LEU A 112 3.43 6.93 -4.95
C LEU A 112 3.52 7.27 -6.43
N GLY A 113 2.42 7.12 -7.14
CA GLY A 113 2.38 7.39 -8.57
C GLY A 113 1.07 8.00 -9.05
N THR A 114 1.14 8.64 -10.21
CA THR A 114 -0.06 9.06 -10.95
C THR A 114 -0.76 7.82 -11.54
N PRO A 115 -2.07 7.89 -11.85
CA PRO A 115 -2.80 6.74 -12.40
C PRO A 115 -2.24 6.17 -13.71
N GLU A 116 -1.47 6.95 -14.46
CA GLU A 116 -0.90 6.56 -15.75
C GLU A 116 0.39 5.74 -15.65
N VAL A 117 0.94 5.58 -14.45
CA VAL A 117 2.17 4.81 -14.24
C VAL A 117 1.98 3.36 -14.63
N ASN A 118 2.95 2.80 -15.34
CA ASN A 118 2.96 1.39 -15.71
C ASN A 118 3.27 0.52 -14.48
N ASP A 119 2.26 -0.17 -13.98
CA ASP A 119 2.34 -0.95 -12.75
C ASP A 119 3.06 -2.31 -12.88
N ARG A 120 3.38 -2.75 -14.09
CA ARG A 120 4.04 -4.04 -14.33
C ARG A 120 5.40 -4.20 -13.61
N PHE A 121 6.01 -3.10 -13.20
CA PHE A 121 7.28 -3.08 -12.46
C PHE A 121 7.11 -3.14 -10.95
N PHE A 122 5.88 -3.28 -10.48
CA PHE A 122 5.51 -3.34 -9.08
C PHE A 122 4.84 -4.68 -8.75
N ASP A 123 5.10 -5.22 -7.57
CA ASP A 123 4.49 -6.48 -7.13
C ASP A 123 3.03 -6.31 -6.77
N VAL A 124 2.71 -5.20 -6.13
CA VAL A 124 1.35 -4.84 -5.73
C VAL A 124 1.06 -3.40 -6.14
N HIS A 125 -0.09 -3.19 -6.73
CA HIS A 125 -0.62 -1.88 -7.09
C HIS A 125 -1.93 -1.65 -6.35
N ILE A 126 -1.94 -0.66 -5.46
CA ILE A 126 -3.12 -0.22 -4.71
C ILE A 126 -3.67 1.01 -5.41
N VAL A 127 -4.94 0.96 -5.75
CA VAL A 127 -5.69 2.03 -6.41
C VAL A 127 -6.70 2.61 -5.43
N ASP A 128 -6.55 3.89 -5.12
CA ASP A 128 -7.46 4.68 -4.29
C ASP A 128 -8.36 5.59 -5.13
#